data_60505eea39947d93fd93ae792b26d708
#
_entry.id   60505eea39947d93fd93ae792b26d708
#
_cell.length_a   1.000
_cell.length_b   1.000
_cell.length_c   1.000
_cell.angle_alpha   90.00
_cell.angle_beta   90.00
_cell.angle_gamma   90.00
#
_symmetry.space_group_name_H-M   'P 1'
#
loop_
_entity.id
_entity.type
_entity.pdbx_description
1 polymer ?
#
loop_
_entity_poly.entity_id
_entity_poly.type
_entity_poly.pdbx_seq_one_letter_code
_entity_poly.pdbx_strand_id
1 'polypeptide(L)'
;SYKVNQKLLLISLCAMALIGSTYYWMDERTDVWEISWLFGSLIWYAAIIFAISFVKQKARLGYLIGGLLAWATMAFWLFDNFYVVFQISVIGSEPSLDVTIRNFIGVAFAGLAIFSSHNVFHKVRVYQARGESVKESAAAEVPTGARPVYNTNYS
;
A
#
# COMPACT_ATOMS: atom_id res chain seq x y z
N SER A 1 -8.17 8.23 -11.24
CA SER A 1 -8.84 9.00 -10.22
C SER A 1 -8.56 8.48 -8.82
N TYR A 2 -8.77 9.31 -7.84
CA TYR A 2 -8.55 8.97 -6.44
C TYR A 2 -9.36 7.74 -6.00
N LYS A 3 -10.65 7.73 -6.34
CA LYS A 3 -11.55 6.63 -5.95
C LYS A 3 -11.16 5.30 -6.57
N VAL A 4 -10.76 5.34 -7.83
CA VAL A 4 -10.34 4.13 -8.56
C VAL A 4 -9.07 3.56 -7.93
N ASN A 5 -8.08 4.40 -7.67
CA ASN A 5 -6.83 3.96 -7.06
C ASN A 5 -7.03 3.45 -5.63
N GLN A 6 -7.91 4.09 -4.87
CA GLN A 6 -8.26 3.61 -3.53
C GLN A 6 -8.86 2.21 -3.59
N LYS A 7 -9.81 2.00 -4.49
CA LYS A 7 -10.47 0.72 -4.67
C LYS A 7 -9.48 -0.35 -5.13
N LEU A 8 -8.63 -0.02 -6.11
CA LEU A 8 -7.59 -0.93 -6.59
C LEU A 8 -6.63 -1.33 -5.48
N LEU A 9 -6.19 -0.38 -4.66
CA LEU A 9 -5.30 -0.69 -3.56
C LEU A 9 -5.98 -1.59 -2.53
N LEU A 10 -7.22 -1.31 -2.17
CA LEU A 10 -7.97 -2.14 -1.23
C LEU A 10 -8.14 -3.57 -1.75
N ILE A 11 -8.53 -3.72 -3.01
CA ILE A 11 -8.68 -5.04 -3.64
C ILE A 11 -7.34 -5.76 -3.67
N SER A 12 -6.28 -5.07 -4.03
CA SER A 12 -4.94 -5.67 -4.12
C SER A 12 -4.43 -6.13 -2.76
N LEU A 13 -4.64 -5.34 -1.71
CA LEU A 13 -4.25 -5.71 -0.35
C LEU A 13 -5.03 -6.92 0.14
N CYS A 14 -6.33 -6.96 -0.11
CA CYS A 14 -7.15 -8.13 0.24
C CYS A 14 -6.70 -9.37 -0.53
N ALA A 15 -6.43 -9.23 -1.83
CA ALA A 15 -5.93 -10.33 -2.65
C ALA A 15 -4.57 -10.84 -2.15
N MET A 16 -3.67 -9.94 -1.77
CA MET A 16 -2.38 -10.31 -1.18
C MET A 16 -2.57 -11.10 0.10
N ALA A 17 -3.51 -10.69 0.96
CA ALA A 17 -3.80 -11.41 2.20
C ALA A 17 -4.31 -12.82 1.92
N LEU A 18 -5.20 -12.98 0.95
CA LEU A 18 -5.71 -14.30 0.55
C LEU A 18 -4.61 -15.18 -0.03
N ILE A 19 -3.77 -14.62 -0.88
CA ILE A 19 -2.65 -15.34 -1.49
C ILE A 19 -1.65 -15.75 -0.42
N GLY A 20 -1.36 -14.87 0.54
CA GLY A 20 -0.49 -15.20 1.67
C GLY A 20 -1.03 -16.32 2.53
N SER A 21 -2.35 -16.44 2.67
CA SER A 21 -2.96 -17.52 3.44
C SER A 21 -2.68 -18.90 2.86
N THR A 22 -2.35 -18.99 1.58
CA THR A 22 -2.07 -20.28 0.91
C THR A 22 -0.85 -20.99 1.47
N TYR A 23 0.05 -20.27 2.13
CA TYR A 23 1.18 -20.91 2.82
C TYR A 23 0.72 -21.85 3.93
N TYR A 24 -0.47 -21.68 4.46
CA TYR A 24 -1.00 -22.48 5.55
C TYR A 24 -1.70 -23.76 5.08
N TRP A 25 -2.07 -23.85 3.81
CA TRP A 25 -2.81 -25.03 3.33
C TRP A 25 -2.37 -25.54 1.96
N MET A 26 -1.56 -24.79 1.23
CA MET A 26 -1.14 -25.17 -0.12
C MET A 26 0.35 -25.49 -0.20
N ASP A 27 1.18 -24.78 0.55
CA ASP A 27 2.63 -24.90 0.48
C ASP A 27 3.14 -25.88 1.53
N GLU A 28 3.65 -27.04 1.07
CA GLU A 28 4.16 -28.08 1.96
C GLU A 28 5.61 -27.87 2.37
N ARG A 29 6.31 -26.92 1.76
CA ARG A 29 7.73 -26.66 2.04
C ARG A 29 7.95 -25.94 3.37
N THR A 30 6.93 -25.31 3.90
CA THR A 30 7.04 -24.41 5.04
C THR A 30 6.35 -24.99 6.26
N ASP A 31 7.05 -25.02 7.40
CA ASP A 31 6.40 -25.29 8.68
C ASP A 31 5.79 -24.00 9.20
N VAL A 32 4.52 -23.80 8.87
CA VAL A 32 3.77 -22.58 9.22
C VAL A 32 3.49 -22.46 10.72
N TRP A 33 3.72 -23.54 11.46
CA TRP A 33 3.53 -23.55 12.90
C TRP A 33 4.81 -23.20 13.65
N GLU A 34 5.91 -23.02 12.96
CA GLU A 34 7.14 -22.54 13.57
C GLU A 34 6.94 -21.10 14.08
N ILE A 35 7.48 -20.81 15.24
CA ILE A 35 7.28 -19.52 15.92
C ILE A 35 7.70 -18.35 15.05
N SER A 36 8.84 -18.43 14.39
CA SER A 36 9.33 -17.33 13.54
C SER A 36 8.39 -17.05 12.38
N TRP A 37 7.84 -18.10 11.77
CA TRP A 37 6.86 -17.95 10.70
C TRP A 37 5.55 -17.36 11.20
N LEU A 38 5.07 -17.83 12.36
CA LEU A 38 3.84 -17.33 12.96
C LEU A 38 3.97 -15.85 13.30
N PHE A 39 5.08 -15.42 13.91
CA PHE A 39 5.31 -14.02 14.21
C PHE A 39 5.40 -13.18 12.94
N GLY A 40 6.15 -13.62 11.94
CA GLY A 40 6.26 -12.93 10.67
C GLY A 40 4.90 -12.75 9.99
N SER A 41 4.11 -13.82 9.96
CA SER A 41 2.76 -13.78 9.39
C SER A 41 1.85 -12.83 10.16
N LEU A 42 1.91 -12.86 11.48
CA LEU A 42 1.09 -11.99 12.32
C LEU A 42 1.42 -10.52 12.06
N ILE A 43 2.69 -10.18 11.99
CA ILE A 43 3.13 -8.83 11.69
C ILE A 43 2.67 -8.41 10.29
N TRP A 44 2.81 -9.29 9.31
CA TRP A 44 2.41 -9.02 7.94
C TRP A 44 0.90 -8.79 7.82
N TYR A 45 0.08 -9.67 8.43
CA TYR A 45 -1.36 -9.50 8.42
C TYR A 45 -1.80 -8.25 9.19
N ALA A 46 -1.16 -7.96 10.31
CA ALA A 46 -1.43 -6.72 11.05
C ALA A 46 -1.14 -5.50 10.18
N ALA A 47 -0.02 -5.51 9.47
CA ALA A 47 0.34 -4.42 8.57
C ALA A 47 -0.69 -4.24 7.44
N ILE A 48 -1.18 -5.34 6.87
CA ILE A 48 -2.24 -5.29 5.85
C ILE A 48 -3.52 -4.68 6.43
N ILE A 49 -3.93 -5.11 7.60
CA ILE A 49 -5.15 -4.60 8.26
C ILE A 49 -5.01 -3.11 8.55
N PHE A 50 -3.86 -2.66 9.06
CA PHE A 50 -3.60 -1.24 9.27
C PHE A 50 -3.64 -0.46 7.97
N ALA A 51 -2.99 -0.97 6.93
CA ALA A 51 -3.00 -0.32 5.63
C ALA A 51 -4.42 -0.17 5.08
N ILE A 52 -5.22 -1.23 5.14
CA ILE A 52 -6.62 -1.21 4.69
C ILE A 52 -7.41 -0.17 5.48
N SER A 53 -7.26 -0.15 6.81
CA SER A 53 -7.99 0.78 7.67
C SER A 53 -7.66 2.23 7.34
N PHE A 54 -6.38 2.55 7.20
CA PHE A 54 -5.96 3.91 6.87
C PHE A 54 -6.33 4.31 5.45
N VAL A 55 -6.30 3.39 4.50
CA VAL A 55 -6.73 3.66 3.13
C VAL A 55 -8.23 3.97 3.10
N LYS A 56 -9.03 3.24 3.85
CA LYS A 56 -10.47 3.52 3.98
C LYS A 56 -10.73 4.90 4.58
N GLN A 57 -9.90 5.32 5.53
CA GLN A 57 -9.98 6.64 6.14
C GLN A 57 -9.36 7.74 5.26
N LYS A 58 -8.89 7.38 4.08
CA LYS A 58 -8.21 8.29 3.14
C LYS A 58 -6.95 8.92 3.75
N ALA A 59 -6.33 8.24 4.70
CA ALA A 59 -5.11 8.71 5.32
C ALA A 59 -3.91 8.39 4.42
N ARG A 60 -3.06 9.38 4.22
CA ARG A 60 -1.84 9.24 3.41
C ARG A 60 -0.95 8.10 3.89
N LEU A 61 -0.90 7.91 5.20
CA LEU A 61 -0.09 6.84 5.82
C LEU A 61 -0.50 5.46 5.33
N GLY A 62 -1.80 5.24 5.07
CA GLY A 62 -2.30 3.97 4.54
C GLY A 62 -1.71 3.64 3.18
N TYR A 63 -1.60 4.63 2.31
CA TYR A 63 -1.02 4.43 0.99
C TYR A 63 0.48 4.18 1.07
N LEU A 64 1.17 4.83 1.98
CA LEU A 64 2.58 4.59 2.21
C LEU A 64 2.84 3.17 2.73
N ILE A 65 2.13 2.78 3.77
CA ILE A 65 2.28 1.45 4.37
C ILE A 65 1.90 0.37 3.35
N GLY A 66 0.79 0.55 2.65
CA GLY A 66 0.35 -0.40 1.63
C GLY A 66 1.37 -0.56 0.50
N GLY A 67 1.93 0.52 0.03
CA GLY A 67 2.95 0.50 -1.02
C GLY A 67 4.24 -0.18 -0.57
N LEU A 68 4.74 0.17 0.61
CA LEU A 68 5.96 -0.44 1.16
C LEU A 68 5.77 -1.93 1.42
N LEU A 69 4.62 -2.29 1.96
CA LEU A 69 4.28 -3.69 2.21
C LEU A 69 4.19 -4.48 0.91
N ALA A 70 3.61 -3.89 -0.13
CA ALA A 70 3.52 -4.52 -1.43
C ALA A 70 4.90 -4.71 -2.06
N TRP A 71 5.81 -3.76 -1.91
CA TRP A 71 7.20 -3.91 -2.36
C TRP A 71 7.91 -5.06 -1.67
N ALA A 72 7.79 -5.14 -0.35
CA ALA A 72 8.40 -6.21 0.44
C ALA A 72 7.83 -7.58 0.05
N THR A 73 6.52 -7.66 -0.12
CA THR A 73 5.83 -8.90 -0.47
C THR A 73 6.18 -9.33 -1.90
N MET A 74 6.25 -8.40 -2.83
CA MET A 74 6.67 -8.68 -4.20
C MET A 74 8.09 -9.24 -4.22
N ALA A 75 9.00 -8.63 -3.49
CA ALA A 75 10.38 -9.11 -3.39
C ALA A 75 10.43 -10.53 -2.85
N PHE A 76 9.68 -10.81 -1.80
CA PHE A 76 9.60 -12.15 -1.21
C PHE A 76 9.14 -13.19 -2.23
N TRP A 77 8.04 -12.92 -2.93
CA TRP A 77 7.50 -13.87 -3.90
C TRP A 77 8.40 -14.02 -5.13
N LEU A 78 9.06 -12.97 -5.57
CA LEU A 78 10.02 -13.05 -6.67
C LEU A 78 11.24 -13.87 -6.28
N PHE A 79 11.79 -13.67 -5.10
CA PHE A 79 12.93 -14.46 -4.63
C PHE A 79 12.55 -15.93 -4.49
N ASP A 80 11.34 -16.23 -4.01
CA ASP A 80 10.87 -17.60 -3.93
C ASP A 80 10.75 -18.24 -5.31
N ASN A 81 10.17 -17.51 -6.29
CA ASN A 81 10.00 -18.03 -7.65
C ASN A 81 11.30 -18.21 -8.41
N PHE A 82 12.24 -17.31 -8.23
CA PHE A 82 13.50 -17.32 -8.96
C PHE A 82 14.66 -17.85 -8.13
N TYR A 83 14.34 -18.72 -7.18
CA TYR A 83 15.32 -19.36 -6.33
C TYR A 83 16.49 -19.96 -7.13
N VAL A 84 16.19 -20.65 -8.23
CA VAL A 84 17.22 -21.30 -9.06
C VAL A 84 18.13 -20.27 -9.72
N VAL A 85 17.57 -19.16 -10.17
CA VAL A 85 18.31 -18.10 -10.86
C VAL A 85 19.21 -17.33 -9.89
N PHE A 86 18.69 -16.99 -8.72
CA PHE A 86 19.42 -16.19 -7.75
C PHE A 86 20.20 -17.04 -6.73
N GLN A 87 19.96 -18.33 -6.71
CA GLN A 87 20.52 -19.27 -5.74
C GLN A 87 20.26 -18.83 -4.29
N ILE A 88 19.10 -18.18 -4.09
CA ILE A 88 18.68 -17.71 -2.78
C ILE A 88 17.41 -18.48 -2.40
N SER A 89 17.53 -19.28 -1.34
CA SER A 89 16.38 -20.03 -0.84
C SER A 89 15.68 -19.22 0.24
N VAL A 90 14.48 -18.74 -0.04
CA VAL A 90 13.66 -18.02 0.94
C VAL A 90 12.91 -18.99 1.84
N ILE A 91 12.46 -20.12 1.29
CA ILE A 91 11.62 -21.09 2.02
C ILE A 91 12.25 -22.48 2.07
N GLY A 92 13.46 -22.64 1.60
CA GLY A 92 14.21 -23.89 1.78
C GLY A 92 14.32 -24.79 0.55
N SER A 93 13.33 -24.84 -0.34
CA SER A 93 13.36 -25.68 -1.53
C SER A 93 12.66 -25.00 -2.71
N GLU A 94 12.84 -25.58 -3.90
CA GLU A 94 12.20 -25.07 -5.11
C GLU A 94 10.68 -25.11 -4.99
N PRO A 95 9.98 -24.07 -5.46
CA PRO A 95 8.53 -24.10 -5.49
C PRO A 95 8.02 -25.10 -6.52
N SER A 96 6.90 -25.77 -6.21
CA SER A 96 6.16 -26.57 -7.16
C SER A 96 5.51 -25.67 -8.22
N LEU A 97 4.97 -26.27 -9.28
CA LEU A 97 4.29 -25.51 -10.32
C LEU A 97 3.12 -24.69 -9.76
N ASP A 98 2.31 -25.29 -8.89
CA ASP A 98 1.18 -24.62 -8.26
C ASP A 98 1.62 -23.40 -7.48
N VAL A 99 2.67 -23.55 -6.67
CA VAL A 99 3.23 -22.48 -5.86
C VAL A 99 3.84 -21.40 -6.75
N THR A 100 4.48 -21.79 -7.84
CA THR A 100 5.06 -20.84 -8.79
C THR A 100 3.96 -19.96 -9.41
N ILE A 101 2.86 -20.57 -9.84
CA ILE A 101 1.71 -19.84 -10.38
C ILE A 101 1.12 -18.91 -9.33
N ARG A 102 0.94 -19.40 -8.10
CA ARG A 102 0.47 -18.56 -7.00
C ARG A 102 1.36 -17.35 -6.79
N ASN A 103 2.67 -17.55 -6.77
CA ASN A 103 3.63 -16.46 -6.58
C ASN A 103 3.55 -15.42 -7.70
N PHE A 104 3.37 -15.84 -8.96
CA PHE A 104 3.18 -14.91 -10.06
C PHE A 104 1.90 -14.11 -9.94
N ILE A 105 0.82 -14.75 -9.54
CA ILE A 105 -0.45 -14.06 -9.28
C ILE A 105 -0.25 -13.03 -8.14
N GLY A 106 0.45 -13.44 -7.10
CA GLY A 106 0.77 -12.55 -5.98
C GLY A 106 1.58 -11.35 -6.40
N VAL A 107 2.59 -11.55 -7.24
CA VAL A 107 3.41 -10.47 -7.79
C VAL A 107 2.55 -9.50 -8.61
N ALA A 108 1.61 -10.01 -9.40
CA ALA A 108 0.70 -9.16 -10.16
C ALA A 108 -0.14 -8.25 -9.25
N PHE A 109 -0.72 -8.80 -8.18
CA PHE A 109 -1.50 -8.01 -7.23
C PHE A 109 -0.61 -7.05 -6.43
N ALA A 110 0.58 -7.48 -6.04
CA ALA A 110 1.53 -6.58 -5.37
C ALA A 110 1.92 -5.42 -6.29
N GLY A 111 2.11 -5.69 -7.58
CA GLY A 111 2.37 -4.66 -8.58
C GLY A 111 1.21 -3.67 -8.70
N LEU A 112 -0.03 -4.16 -8.71
CA LEU A 112 -1.21 -3.29 -8.70
C LEU A 112 -1.28 -2.44 -7.44
N ALA A 113 -0.94 -3.01 -6.30
CA ALA A 113 -0.91 -2.27 -5.03
C ALA A 113 0.15 -1.16 -5.06
N ILE A 114 1.34 -1.47 -5.56
CA ILE A 114 2.42 -0.49 -5.71
C ILE A 114 1.99 0.65 -6.65
N PHE A 115 1.44 0.31 -7.79
CA PHE A 115 1.01 1.28 -8.80
C PHE A 115 -0.07 2.21 -8.24
N SER A 116 -1.13 1.65 -7.65
CA SER A 116 -2.23 2.43 -7.11
C SER A 116 -1.79 3.27 -5.90
N SER A 117 -0.95 2.71 -5.05
CA SER A 117 -0.39 3.43 -3.91
C SER A 117 0.46 4.61 -4.35
N HIS A 118 1.36 4.40 -5.29
CA HIS A 118 2.24 5.46 -5.79
C HIS A 118 1.43 6.60 -6.40
N ASN A 119 0.44 6.27 -7.22
CA ASN A 119 -0.41 7.28 -7.86
C ASN A 119 -1.13 8.15 -6.86
N VAL A 120 -1.75 7.54 -5.86
CA VAL A 120 -2.50 8.29 -4.85
C VAL A 120 -1.57 9.06 -3.93
N PHE A 121 -0.49 8.44 -3.48
CA PHE A 121 0.46 9.08 -2.58
C PHE A 121 1.05 10.34 -3.22
N HIS A 122 1.42 10.25 -4.48
CA HIS A 122 1.96 11.39 -5.23
C HIS A 122 0.91 12.49 -5.40
N LYS A 123 -0.32 12.13 -5.79
CA LYS A 123 -1.41 13.08 -6.00
C LYS A 123 -1.81 13.79 -4.70
N VAL A 124 -1.93 13.05 -3.61
CA VAL A 124 -2.27 13.63 -2.31
C VAL A 124 -1.22 14.65 -1.89
N ARG A 125 0.04 14.34 -2.09
CA ARG A 125 1.13 15.27 -1.80
C ARG A 125 1.00 16.58 -2.59
N VAL A 126 0.69 16.47 -3.88
CA VAL A 126 0.50 17.64 -4.74
C VAL A 126 -0.70 18.48 -4.30
N TYR A 127 -1.82 17.83 -3.98
CA TYR A 127 -3.02 18.51 -3.51
C TYR A 127 -2.80 19.21 -2.18
N GLN A 128 -2.06 18.62 -1.26
CA GLN A 128 -1.73 19.26 0.01
C GLN A 128 -0.90 20.52 -0.21
N ALA A 129 0.10 20.46 -1.06
CA ALA A 129 0.93 21.63 -1.39
C ALA A 129 0.09 22.74 -2.00
N ARG A 130 -0.85 22.42 -2.90
CA ARG A 130 -1.77 23.41 -3.49
C ARG A 130 -2.70 24.00 -2.44
N GLY A 131 -3.22 23.18 -1.54
CA GLY A 131 -4.09 23.63 -0.46
C GLY A 131 -3.41 24.64 0.45
N GLU A 132 -2.19 24.37 0.83
CA GLU A 132 -1.39 25.28 1.63
C GLU A 132 -1.14 26.61 0.91
N SER A 133 -0.75 26.55 -0.36
CA SER A 133 -0.52 27.74 -1.16
C SER A 133 -1.78 28.62 -1.29
N VAL A 134 -2.93 27.98 -1.50
CA VAL A 134 -4.21 28.70 -1.57
C VAL A 134 -4.54 29.36 -0.23
N LYS A 135 -4.32 28.66 0.88
CA LYS A 135 -4.54 29.21 2.21
C LYS A 135 -3.65 30.40 2.51
N GLU A 136 -2.40 30.35 2.14
CA GLU A 136 -1.48 31.47 2.29
C GLU A 136 -1.94 32.68 1.50
N SER A 137 -2.35 32.48 0.25
CA SER A 137 -2.87 33.56 -0.60
C SER A 137 -4.12 34.18 0.01
N ALA A 138 -5.04 33.37 0.47
CA ALA A 138 -6.26 33.86 1.11
C ALA A 138 -5.94 34.64 2.40
N ALA A 139 -5.01 34.17 3.21
CA ALA A 139 -4.61 34.86 4.42
C ALA A 139 -3.94 36.19 4.13
N ALA A 140 -3.17 36.31 3.06
CA ALA A 140 -2.52 37.54 2.67
C ALA A 140 -3.52 38.60 2.16
N GLU A 141 -4.60 38.15 1.56
CA GLU A 141 -5.63 39.06 1.01
C GLU A 141 -6.60 39.58 2.06
N VAL A 142 -6.96 38.74 3.03
CA VAL A 142 -7.98 39.10 4.03
C VAL A 142 -7.67 40.38 4.81
N PRO A 143 -6.45 40.61 5.30
CA PRO A 143 -6.19 41.83 6.06
C PRO A 143 -6.34 43.13 5.28
N THR A 144 -6.14 43.09 3.99
CA THR A 144 -6.29 44.29 3.17
C THR A 144 -7.74 44.54 2.78
N GLY A 145 -8.49 43.71 3.09
CA GLY A 145 -9.65 43.79 2.76
C GLY A 145 -10.78 43.61 3.18
N ALA A 146 -10.91 43.48 3.24
CA ALA A 146 -11.66 43.19 3.28
C ALA A 146 -12.48 43.45 3.98
N ARG A 147 -12.30 43.67 4.35
CA ARG A 147 -12.82 43.76 4.86
C ARG A 147 -13.48 44.56 4.76
N PRO A 148 -13.61 44.64 4.35
CA PRO A 148 -14.15 45.33 4.40
C PRO A 148 -14.83 45.79 4.24
N VAL A 149 -14.82 45.62 3.96
CA VAL A 149 -15.31 46.14 3.93
C VAL A 149 -16.02 46.59 4.03
N TYR A 150 -16.04 46.42 4.11
CA TYR A 150 -16.52 46.75 4.29
C TYR A 150 -16.90 47.57 4.57
N ASN A 151 -16.81 47.59 4.80
CA ASN A 151 -16.99 48.35 5.11
C ASN A 151 -16.98 49.45 5.09
N THR A 152 -16.64 49.55 4.93
CA THR A 152 -16.49 50.69 4.94
C THR A 152 -17.16 51.57 4.28
N ASN A 153 -17.84 51.67 4.19
CA ASN A 153 -18.38 52.30 3.78
C ASN A 153 -19.20 52.84 3.87
N TYR A 154 -19.05 52.90 4.15
CA TYR A 154 -19.60 53.38 4.14
C TYR A 154 -19.89 54.42 4.25
N SER A 155 -19.66 54.66 4.24
CA SER A 155 -19.98 55.58 4.51
C SER A 155 -20.45 56.25 4.05
#